data_2d6a6c1e4bf426cdbca2da5ba2a55fc6
#
_entry.id   2d6a6c1e4bf426cdbca2da5ba2a55fc6
#
_cell.length_a   1.000
_cell.length_b   1.000
_cell.length_c   1.000
_cell.angle_alpha   90.00
_cell.angle_beta   90.00
_cell.angle_gamma   90.00
#
_symmetry.space_group_name_H-M   'P 1'
#
loop_
_entity.id
_entity.type
_entity.pdbx_description
1 polymer ?
#
loop_
_entity_poly.entity_id
_entity_poly.type
_entity_poly.pdbx_seq_one_letter_code
_entity_poly.pdbx_strand_id
1 'polypeptide(L)'
;MVTRGLIVRLEAKPGMEEELASFLRDALPLVQAEEATIAWFALRAGTSSFAIVDVFPDDAGRQAHLDGAVARALLGRADELLAGPPEIEPTDVLAAKLP
;
A
#
# COMPACT_ATOMS: atom_id res chain seq x y z
N MET A 1 -5.12 16.29 -10.60
CA MET A 1 -6.32 15.51 -10.22
C MET A 1 -5.97 14.04 -10.20
N VAL A 2 -6.46 13.31 -9.21
CA VAL A 2 -6.24 11.87 -9.13
C VAL A 2 -7.33 11.13 -9.88
N THR A 3 -6.93 10.13 -10.69
CA THR A 3 -7.88 9.35 -11.48
C THR A 3 -7.75 7.84 -11.26
N ARG A 4 -6.63 7.39 -10.73
CA ARG A 4 -6.36 5.96 -10.51
C ARG A 4 -5.99 5.70 -9.06
N GLY A 5 -6.31 4.51 -8.58
CA GLY A 5 -5.97 4.10 -7.23
C GLY A 5 -5.61 2.64 -7.13
N LEU A 6 -5.21 2.25 -5.93
CA LEU A 6 -4.98 0.86 -5.55
C LEU A 6 -5.57 0.63 -4.17
N ILE A 7 -6.13 -0.56 -3.99
CA ILE A 7 -6.43 -1.10 -2.66
C ILE A 7 -5.60 -2.37 -2.54
N VAL A 8 -4.76 -2.43 -1.51
CA VAL A 8 -3.95 -3.63 -1.23
C VAL A 8 -4.38 -4.17 0.11
N ARG A 9 -4.90 -5.39 0.14
CA ARG A 9 -5.33 -6.03 1.38
C ARG A 9 -4.26 -7.00 1.83
N LEU A 10 -3.93 -6.93 3.13
CA LEU A 10 -2.86 -7.71 3.74
C LEU A 10 -3.41 -8.38 4.99
N GLU A 11 -3.12 -9.67 5.13
CA GLU A 11 -3.44 -10.39 6.35
C GLU A 11 -2.13 -10.84 7.00
N ALA A 12 -1.89 -10.44 8.25
CA ALA A 12 -0.67 -10.78 8.95
C ALA A 12 -0.67 -12.25 9.38
N LYS A 13 0.48 -12.90 9.29
CA LYS A 13 0.67 -14.19 9.93
C LYS A 13 0.44 -14.08 11.43
N PRO A 14 -0.09 -15.13 12.08
CA PRO A 14 -0.18 -15.15 13.53
C PRO A 14 1.19 -14.88 14.17
N GLY A 15 1.24 -13.91 15.07
CA GLY A 15 2.48 -13.48 15.72
C GLY A 15 3.27 -12.41 14.98
N MET A 16 2.91 -12.08 13.74
CA MET A 16 3.60 -11.05 12.94
C MET A 16 2.81 -9.76 12.81
N GLU A 17 1.73 -9.60 13.54
CA GLU A 17 0.84 -8.43 13.44
C GLU A 17 1.59 -7.12 13.71
N GLU A 18 2.39 -7.07 14.76
CA GLU A 18 3.12 -5.85 15.10
C GLU A 18 4.30 -5.62 14.16
N GLU A 19 4.91 -6.67 13.66
CA GLU A 19 5.96 -6.56 12.65
C GLU A 19 5.42 -5.97 11.35
N LEU A 20 4.23 -6.40 10.92
CA LEU A 20 3.59 -5.83 9.74
C LEU A 20 3.23 -4.37 9.97
N ALA A 21 2.69 -4.03 11.13
CA ALA A 21 2.38 -2.63 11.48
C ALA A 21 3.64 -1.76 11.42
N SER A 22 4.76 -2.24 11.98
CA SER A 22 6.04 -1.53 11.94
C SER A 22 6.55 -1.37 10.50
N PHE A 23 6.46 -2.42 9.71
CA PHE A 23 6.86 -2.36 8.30
C PHE A 23 6.10 -1.26 7.56
N LEU A 24 4.79 -1.17 7.77
CA LEU A 24 3.97 -0.18 7.08
C LEU A 24 4.29 1.25 7.54
N ARG A 25 4.53 1.45 8.83
CA ARG A 25 4.96 2.77 9.34
C ARG A 25 6.31 3.18 8.75
N ASP A 26 7.24 2.24 8.66
CA ASP A 26 8.58 2.51 8.16
C ASP A 26 8.62 2.71 6.64
N ALA A 27 7.56 2.31 5.93
CA ALA A 27 7.45 2.52 4.49
C ALA A 27 7.18 3.99 4.13
N LEU A 28 6.68 4.80 5.05
CA LEU A 28 6.27 6.17 4.75
C LEU A 28 7.37 7.03 4.09
N PRO A 29 8.62 7.04 4.56
CA PRO A 29 9.65 7.84 3.89
C PRO A 29 9.88 7.42 2.43
N LEU A 30 9.74 6.14 2.11
CA LEU A 30 9.88 5.67 0.74
C LEU A 30 8.74 6.19 -0.14
N VAL A 31 7.52 6.19 0.40
CA VAL A 31 6.34 6.72 -0.31
C VAL A 31 6.46 8.22 -0.53
N GLN A 32 6.95 8.95 0.48
CA GLN A 32 7.11 10.40 0.39
C GLN A 32 8.10 10.80 -0.72
N ALA A 33 9.00 9.92 -1.10
CA ALA A 33 9.92 10.15 -2.21
C ALA A 33 9.27 9.90 -3.59
N GLU A 34 8.05 9.36 -3.65
CA GLU A 34 7.35 9.05 -4.89
C GLU A 34 6.47 10.24 -5.30
N GLU A 35 6.89 10.97 -6.31
CA GLU A 35 6.17 12.18 -6.75
C GLU A 35 4.77 11.89 -7.26
N ALA A 36 4.58 10.75 -7.93
CA ALA A 36 3.30 10.41 -8.54
C ALA A 36 2.32 9.76 -7.57
N THR A 37 2.75 9.40 -6.37
CA THR A 37 1.84 8.92 -5.31
C THR A 37 1.31 10.13 -4.55
N ILE A 38 0.11 10.55 -4.89
CA ILE A 38 -0.47 11.80 -4.38
C ILE A 38 -0.94 11.64 -2.93
N ALA A 39 -1.54 10.49 -2.61
CA ALA A 39 -1.94 10.16 -1.25
C ALA A 39 -1.74 8.67 -1.02
N TRP A 40 -1.36 8.32 0.20
CA TRP A 40 -1.06 6.94 0.58
C TRP A 40 -1.44 6.75 2.05
N PHE A 41 -2.20 5.70 2.33
CA PHE A 41 -2.64 5.38 3.67
C PHE A 41 -2.35 3.93 3.97
N ALA A 42 -1.74 3.66 5.12
CA ALA A 42 -1.66 2.32 5.69
C ALA A 42 -2.70 2.25 6.80
N LEU A 43 -3.62 1.31 6.69
CA LEU A 43 -4.76 1.18 7.58
C LEU A 43 -4.73 -0.17 8.29
N ARG A 44 -5.16 -0.19 9.54
CA ARG A 44 -5.35 -1.43 10.29
C ARG A 44 -6.81 -1.59 10.63
N ALA A 45 -7.39 -2.72 10.25
CA ALA A 45 -8.79 -3.06 10.53
C ALA A 45 -8.82 -4.32 11.41
N GLY A 46 -8.89 -4.15 12.71
CA GLY A 46 -8.83 -5.28 13.65
C GLY A 46 -7.38 -5.63 14.00
N THR A 47 -7.15 -6.86 14.43
CA THR A 47 -5.85 -7.29 14.95
C THR A 47 -4.86 -7.63 13.83
N SER A 48 -5.31 -8.36 12.82
CA SER A 48 -4.42 -8.96 11.82
C SER A 48 -4.69 -8.48 10.39
N SER A 49 -5.74 -7.70 10.16
CA SER A 49 -6.13 -7.23 8.82
C SER A 49 -5.63 -5.81 8.58
N PHE A 50 -4.95 -5.61 7.46
CA PHE A 50 -4.39 -4.33 7.09
C PHE A 50 -4.74 -4.00 5.64
N ALA A 51 -4.72 -2.74 5.29
CA ALA A 51 -4.91 -2.31 3.91
C ALA A 51 -4.01 -1.11 3.61
N ILE A 52 -3.60 -1.02 2.36
CA ILE A 52 -2.98 0.18 1.82
C ILE A 52 -3.95 0.74 0.79
N VAL A 53 -4.24 2.04 0.89
CA VAL A 53 -5.05 2.74 -0.10
C VAL A 53 -4.23 3.91 -0.59
N ASP A 54 -4.08 4.02 -1.91
CA ASP A 54 -3.31 5.11 -2.50
C ASP A 54 -3.90 5.54 -3.83
N VAL A 55 -3.57 6.76 -4.25
CA VAL A 55 -4.13 7.35 -5.46
C VAL A 55 -3.05 8.07 -6.27
N PHE A 56 -3.29 8.11 -7.58
CA PHE A 56 -2.33 8.57 -8.58
C PHE A 56 -3.02 9.43 -9.63
N PRO A 57 -2.28 10.33 -10.31
CA PRO A 57 -2.89 11.14 -11.39
C PRO A 57 -3.33 10.29 -12.58
N ASP A 58 -2.59 9.22 -12.90
CA ASP A 58 -2.79 8.43 -14.12
C ASP A 58 -2.22 7.01 -13.97
N ASP A 59 -2.35 6.22 -15.02
CA ASP A 59 -1.84 4.85 -15.06
C ASP A 59 -0.32 4.79 -14.90
N ALA A 60 0.40 5.74 -15.46
CA ALA A 60 1.87 5.75 -15.37
C ALA A 60 2.32 5.95 -13.92
N GLY A 61 1.65 6.82 -13.17
CA GLY A 61 1.95 7.03 -11.75
C GLY A 61 1.68 5.80 -10.91
N ARG A 62 0.55 5.13 -11.16
CA ARG A 62 0.23 3.88 -10.47
C ARG A 62 1.24 2.78 -10.77
N GLN A 63 1.63 2.64 -12.04
CA GLN A 63 2.62 1.65 -12.43
C GLN A 63 4.00 1.93 -11.82
N ALA A 64 4.40 3.20 -11.76
CA ALA A 64 5.65 3.59 -11.12
C ALA A 64 5.69 3.18 -9.65
N HIS A 65 4.56 3.33 -8.93
CA HIS A 65 4.45 2.88 -7.54
C HIS A 65 4.58 1.36 -7.44
N LEU A 66 3.89 0.61 -8.30
CA LEU A 66 3.95 -0.86 -8.30
C LEU A 66 5.37 -1.38 -8.62
N ASP A 67 6.14 -0.63 -9.39
CA ASP A 67 7.53 -0.98 -9.72
C ASP A 67 8.53 -0.39 -8.72
N GLY A 68 8.05 0.33 -7.72
CA GLY A 68 8.88 1.11 -6.82
C GLY A 68 9.40 0.35 -5.60
N ALA A 69 10.10 1.10 -4.73
CA ALA A 69 10.79 0.54 -3.57
C ALA A 69 9.84 -0.06 -2.54
N VAL A 70 8.67 0.57 -2.32
CA VAL A 70 7.69 0.08 -1.33
C VAL A 70 7.15 -1.27 -1.74
N ALA A 71 6.74 -1.41 -3.00
CA ALA A 71 6.20 -2.67 -3.52
C ALA A 71 7.26 -3.78 -3.45
N ARG A 72 8.51 -3.48 -3.85
CA ARG A 72 9.60 -4.43 -3.76
C ARG A 72 9.89 -4.88 -2.33
N ALA A 73 9.87 -3.93 -1.38
CA ALA A 73 10.11 -4.23 0.02
C ALA A 73 8.99 -5.12 0.60
N LEU A 74 7.73 -4.82 0.26
CA LEU A 74 6.60 -5.63 0.71
C LEU A 74 6.67 -7.04 0.16
N LEU A 75 6.89 -7.17 -1.16
CA LEU A 75 6.96 -8.50 -1.79
C LEU A 75 8.16 -9.29 -1.27
N GLY A 76 9.27 -8.63 -0.95
CA GLY A 76 10.45 -9.28 -0.38
C GLY A 76 10.24 -9.82 1.02
N ARG A 77 9.26 -9.32 1.77
CA ARG A 77 8.94 -9.78 3.13
C ARG A 77 7.58 -10.46 3.24
N ALA A 78 6.88 -10.66 2.12
CA ALA A 78 5.53 -11.21 2.14
C ALA A 78 5.49 -12.61 2.78
N ASP A 79 6.44 -13.48 2.46
CA ASP A 79 6.50 -14.84 3.03
C ASP A 79 6.69 -14.84 4.54
N GLU A 80 7.39 -13.84 5.07
CA GLU A 80 7.63 -13.69 6.49
C GLU A 80 6.42 -13.10 7.23
N LEU A 81 5.82 -12.07 6.66
CA LEU A 81 4.84 -11.22 7.34
C LEU A 81 3.39 -11.63 7.10
N LEU A 82 3.09 -12.19 5.92
CA LEU A 82 1.71 -12.36 5.48
C LEU A 82 1.25 -13.82 5.52
N ALA A 83 -0.03 -14.01 5.90
CA ALA A 83 -0.66 -15.33 5.90
C ALA A 83 -0.94 -15.84 4.48
N GLY A 84 -0.99 -14.96 3.50
CA GLY A 84 -1.18 -15.28 2.09
C GLY A 84 -0.65 -14.16 1.22
N PRO A 85 -0.75 -14.26 -0.12
CA PRO A 85 -0.27 -13.20 -0.99
C PRO A 85 -1.07 -11.91 -0.79
N PRO A 86 -0.44 -10.73 -1.00
CA PRO A 86 -1.17 -9.48 -1.00
C PRO A 86 -2.26 -9.49 -2.06
N GLU A 87 -3.45 -9.00 -1.71
CA GLU A 87 -4.52 -8.83 -2.68
C GLU A 87 -4.44 -7.41 -3.23
N ILE A 88 -4.00 -7.27 -4.48
CA ILE A 88 -3.78 -5.98 -5.13
C ILE A 88 -4.93 -5.73 -6.09
N GLU A 89 -5.70 -4.67 -5.83
CA GLU A 89 -6.88 -4.32 -6.61
C GLU A 89 -6.72 -2.93 -7.22
N PRO A 90 -6.53 -2.84 -8.54
CA PRO A 90 -6.55 -1.54 -9.22
C PRO A 90 -7.95 -0.97 -9.22
N THR A 91 -8.05 0.34 -9.02
CA THR A 91 -9.33 1.06 -8.95
C THR A 91 -9.31 2.30 -9.80
N ASP A 92 -10.50 2.78 -10.16
CA ASP A 92 -10.69 4.12 -10.69
C ASP A 92 -11.14 5.03 -9.55
N VAL A 93 -10.64 6.26 -9.54
CA VAL A 93 -11.10 7.26 -8.57
C VAL A 93 -12.30 7.99 -9.17
N LEU A 94 -13.45 7.84 -8.54
CA LEU A 94 -14.68 8.51 -8.99
C LEU A 94 -14.79 9.90 -8.42
N ALA A 95 -14.32 10.11 -7.19
CA ALA A 95 -14.34 11.39 -6.52
C ALA A 95 -13.27 11.39 -5.43
N ALA A 96 -12.68 12.54 -5.16
CA ALA A 96 -11.68 12.68 -4.11
C ALA A 96 -11.79 14.04 -3.45
N LYS A 97 -11.64 14.04 -2.15
CA LYS A 97 -11.40 15.27 -1.38
C LYS A 97 -10.02 15.13 -0.76
N LEU A 98 -9.09 15.94 -1.21
CA LEU A 98 -7.70 15.95 -0.71
C LEU A 98 -7.40 17.27 -0.03
N PRO A 99 -6.44 17.31 0.92
CA PRO A 99 -6.01 18.55 1.56
C PRO A 99 -5.46 19.54 0.55
#